data_fc40ba557b8db882f338c2128691efa6
#
_entry.id   fc40ba557b8db882f338c2128691efa6
#
_cell.length_a   1.000
_cell.length_b   1.000
_cell.length_c   1.000
_cell.angle_alpha   90.00
_cell.angle_beta   90.00
_cell.angle_gamma   90.00
#
_symmetry.space_group_name_H-M   'P 1'
#
loop_
_entity.id
_entity.type
_entity.pdbx_description
1 polymer ?
#
loop_
_entity_poly.entity_id
_entity_poly.type
_entity_poly.pdbx_seq_one_letter_code
_entity_poly.pdbx_strand_id
1 'polypeptide(L)'
;DAFNWSNYRRAQSGLAPLQRVSKLDRSAQAHADYTALNETRNEGHDETKGRPGFAGASIEDRMAAQGYASIEAGENMAFGDIGGAGRMFTDQLIDAPYHRTGQMGNFAHAGAATKDSFTGDDPLSPFTRYVIDFGSLENSAQLKNRLWAYPGPGQKEILPDWTVSEAPSPWPSRDDERVGYPITLQAMNSGELLPDSFTLTDERGQEIPVLAVTDYAENEFHELPSTNKMGNFALWIPEDPLKPATTYTTKVTGTLNGKRFDVKWNFTTIAYTPLKVSASAPSFKGPSSAVTLTFSGGSGRYQIKEWSIRYEDSFEQYPDIEFPRAVTSNQFTINRNNVSCPADVQPCARVKLKLEDSAGNTKSLTLPIY
;
A
#
# COMPACT_ATOMS: atom_id res chain seq x y z
N ASP A 1 9.09 -10.75 5.01
CA ASP A 1 9.41 -9.70 5.96
C ASP A 1 9.34 -8.33 5.26
N ALA A 2 8.49 -7.44 5.75
CA ALA A 2 8.25 -6.08 5.21
C ALA A 2 9.53 -5.26 5.10
N PHE A 3 10.37 -5.31 6.13
CA PHE A 3 11.64 -4.57 6.17
C PHE A 3 12.58 -4.98 5.03
N ASN A 4 12.75 -6.28 4.81
CA ASN A 4 13.60 -6.76 3.71
C ASN A 4 13.02 -6.39 2.35
N TRP A 5 11.69 -6.39 2.24
CA TRP A 5 11.02 -5.98 1.02
C TRP A 5 11.14 -4.47 0.76
N SER A 6 11.06 -3.65 1.82
CA SER A 6 11.35 -2.21 1.72
C SER A 6 12.76 -1.97 1.16
N ASN A 7 13.76 -2.66 1.70
CA ASN A 7 15.15 -2.56 1.22
C ASN A 7 15.32 -3.07 -0.23
N TYR A 8 14.59 -4.12 -0.62
CA TYR A 8 14.58 -4.57 -2.00
C TYR A 8 14.03 -3.48 -2.94
N ARG A 9 12.91 -2.85 -2.60
CA ARG A 9 12.32 -1.75 -3.39
C ARG A 9 13.22 -0.52 -3.44
N ARG A 10 13.86 -0.17 -2.33
CA ARG A 10 14.85 0.92 -2.26
C ARG A 10 16.03 0.65 -3.21
N ALA A 11 16.57 -0.55 -3.19
CA ALA A 11 17.64 -0.95 -4.10
C ALA A 11 17.25 -0.86 -5.58
N GLN A 12 16.03 -1.26 -5.95
CA GLN A 12 15.50 -1.11 -7.31
C GLN A 12 15.46 0.36 -7.75
N SER A 13 15.30 1.28 -6.80
CA SER A 13 15.26 2.73 -7.04
C SER A 13 16.62 3.41 -6.86
N GLY A 14 17.69 2.64 -6.67
CA GLY A 14 19.05 3.16 -6.50
C GLY A 14 19.32 3.84 -5.16
N LEU A 15 18.50 3.55 -4.14
CA LEU A 15 18.67 4.03 -2.77
C LEU A 15 19.44 3.02 -1.91
N ALA A 16 20.21 3.54 -0.96
CA ALA A 16 20.88 2.71 0.03
C ALA A 16 19.87 1.95 0.90
N PRO A 17 20.20 0.71 1.32
CA PRO A 17 19.36 -0.02 2.24
C PRO A 17 19.34 0.65 3.61
N LEU A 18 18.19 0.60 4.27
CA LEU A 18 18.03 0.97 5.67
C LEU A 18 18.67 -0.08 6.58
N GLN A 19 19.28 0.34 7.66
CA GLN A 19 19.75 -0.55 8.72
C GLN A 19 18.60 -0.77 9.71
N ARG A 20 18.28 -2.03 10.04
CA ARG A 20 17.29 -2.33 11.06
C ARG A 20 17.82 -2.02 12.46
N VAL A 21 17.04 -1.30 13.26
CA VAL A 21 17.37 -0.93 14.63
C VAL A 21 16.25 -1.36 15.56
N SER A 22 16.57 -2.22 16.53
CA SER A 22 15.57 -2.78 17.47
C SER A 22 14.87 -1.74 18.34
N LYS A 23 15.46 -0.57 18.54
CA LYS A 23 14.81 0.55 19.23
C LYS A 23 13.66 1.11 18.40
N LEU A 24 13.82 1.18 17.09
CA LEU A 24 12.75 1.58 16.17
C LEU A 24 11.70 0.48 16.02
N ASP A 25 12.07 -0.81 16.03
CA ASP A 25 11.08 -1.90 16.09
C ASP A 25 10.18 -1.75 17.35
N ARG A 26 10.75 -1.38 18.51
CA ARG A 26 9.96 -1.18 19.73
C ARG A 26 9.12 0.09 19.70
N SER A 27 9.59 1.16 19.08
CA SER A 27 8.80 2.38 18.87
C SER A 27 7.60 2.10 17.98
N ALA A 28 7.81 1.47 16.83
CA ALA A 28 6.75 1.04 15.93
C ALA A 28 5.76 0.07 16.61
N GLN A 29 6.25 -0.86 17.45
CA GLN A 29 5.38 -1.78 18.18
C GLN A 29 4.53 -1.05 19.22
N ALA A 30 5.09 -0.08 19.94
CA ALA A 30 4.35 0.70 20.91
C ALA A 30 3.19 1.45 20.26
N HIS A 31 3.41 2.06 19.08
CA HIS A 31 2.34 2.74 18.36
C HIS A 31 1.30 1.76 17.77
N ALA A 32 1.73 0.64 17.23
CA ALA A 32 0.82 -0.41 16.77
C ALA A 32 -0.08 -0.95 17.91
N ASP A 33 0.50 -1.14 19.11
CA ASP A 33 -0.25 -1.55 20.31
C ASP A 33 -1.22 -0.46 20.79
N TYR A 34 -0.78 0.83 20.82
CA TYR A 34 -1.62 1.97 21.18
C TYR A 34 -2.84 2.08 20.26
N THR A 35 -2.63 2.06 18.96
CA THR A 35 -3.73 2.16 17.98
C THR A 35 -4.67 0.95 18.06
N ALA A 36 -4.16 -0.24 18.40
CA ALA A 36 -4.97 -1.42 18.62
C ALA A 36 -5.83 -1.32 19.89
N LEU A 37 -5.25 -0.82 21.00
CA LEU A 37 -5.96 -0.68 22.30
C LEU A 37 -7.05 0.41 22.25
N ASN A 38 -6.86 1.44 21.43
CA ASN A 38 -7.76 2.58 21.36
C ASN A 38 -8.73 2.49 20.16
N GLU A 39 -8.69 1.39 19.40
CA GLU A 39 -9.53 1.16 18.22
C GLU A 39 -9.49 2.28 17.17
N THR A 40 -8.35 3.00 17.14
CA THR A 40 -8.22 4.16 16.28
C THR A 40 -7.64 3.80 14.93
N ARG A 41 -8.48 3.86 13.90
CA ARG A 41 -8.01 3.89 12.50
C ARG A 41 -7.67 5.31 12.05
N ASN A 42 -8.14 6.32 12.77
CA ASN A 42 -8.17 7.72 12.32
C ASN A 42 -7.30 8.67 13.16
N GLU A 43 -6.61 8.21 14.19
CA GLU A 43 -5.76 9.11 15.03
C GLU A 43 -4.40 9.42 14.39
N GLY A 44 -4.10 8.82 13.23
CA GLY A 44 -2.87 9.12 12.52
C GLY A 44 -1.62 8.73 13.31
N HIS A 45 -0.62 9.59 13.24
CA HIS A 45 0.71 9.36 13.78
C HIS A 45 0.88 9.80 15.24
N ASP A 46 -0.09 10.49 15.82
CA ASP A 46 -0.01 11.04 17.17
C ASP A 46 -0.75 10.18 18.18
N GLU A 47 -0.29 10.22 19.45
CA GLU A 47 -0.93 9.56 20.57
C GLU A 47 -1.42 10.57 21.61
N THR A 48 -2.60 10.30 22.17
CA THR A 48 -3.20 11.16 23.20
C THR A 48 -2.79 10.70 24.59
N LYS A 49 -2.12 11.58 25.34
CA LYS A 49 -1.70 11.31 26.73
C LYS A 49 -2.89 10.92 27.62
N GLY A 50 -2.71 9.87 28.39
CA GLY A 50 -3.72 9.33 29.32
C GLY A 50 -4.59 8.22 28.72
N ARG A 51 -4.49 7.93 27.43
CA ARG A 51 -5.11 6.74 26.84
C ARG A 51 -4.28 5.47 27.10
N PRO A 52 -4.92 4.29 27.11
CA PRO A 52 -4.20 3.03 27.25
C PRO A 52 -3.09 2.86 26.23
N GLY A 53 -1.91 2.40 26.66
CA GLY A 53 -0.79 2.15 25.77
C GLY A 53 0.00 3.38 25.34
N PHE A 54 -0.31 4.58 25.86
CA PHE A 54 0.43 5.81 25.53
C PHE A 54 1.93 5.66 25.72
N ALA A 55 2.70 5.85 24.67
CA ALA A 55 4.16 5.70 24.63
C ALA A 55 4.91 7.01 24.32
N GLY A 56 4.22 8.01 23.78
CA GLY A 56 4.76 9.32 23.41
C GLY A 56 3.80 10.04 22.48
N ALA A 57 3.67 11.35 22.62
CA ALA A 57 2.70 12.12 21.82
C ALA A 57 3.03 12.09 20.33
N SER A 58 4.27 12.27 19.97
CA SER A 58 4.77 12.23 18.59
C SER A 58 5.67 11.00 18.37
N ILE A 59 6.04 10.77 17.12
CA ILE A 59 7.00 9.72 16.75
C ILE A 59 8.36 9.96 17.43
N GLU A 60 8.82 11.19 17.50
CA GLU A 60 10.08 11.55 18.15
C GLU A 60 10.06 11.20 19.63
N ASP A 61 8.94 11.48 20.32
CA ASP A 61 8.73 11.12 21.72
C ASP A 61 8.80 9.60 21.92
N ARG A 62 8.12 8.84 21.05
CA ARG A 62 8.13 7.36 21.09
C ARG A 62 9.53 6.79 20.86
N MET A 63 10.24 7.31 19.86
CA MET A 63 11.62 6.91 19.58
C MET A 63 12.55 7.24 20.75
N ALA A 64 12.44 8.45 21.33
CA ALA A 64 13.21 8.88 22.47
C ALA A 64 12.94 8.00 23.70
N ALA A 65 11.68 7.62 23.95
CA ALA A 65 11.30 6.69 25.02
C ALA A 65 11.97 5.30 24.87
N GLN A 66 12.29 4.90 23.64
CA GLN A 66 13.08 3.68 23.36
C GLN A 66 14.59 3.92 23.35
N GLY A 67 15.05 5.12 23.67
CA GLY A 67 16.46 5.50 23.70
C GLY A 67 17.06 5.70 22.30
N TYR A 68 16.23 6.09 21.30
CA TYR A 68 16.68 6.46 19.97
C TYR A 68 16.42 7.96 19.75
N ALA A 69 17.46 8.77 19.96
CA ALA A 69 17.40 10.22 19.75
C ALA A 69 17.64 10.53 18.27
N SER A 70 16.56 10.52 17.48
CA SER A 70 16.63 10.81 16.05
C SER A 70 16.83 12.32 15.82
N ILE A 71 17.61 12.65 14.80
CA ILE A 71 17.68 14.02 14.26
C ILE A 71 16.74 14.20 13.06
N GLU A 72 16.31 13.11 12.44
CA GLU A 72 15.31 13.04 11.40
C GLU A 72 14.43 11.84 11.72
N ALA A 73 13.13 12.02 11.79
CA ALA A 73 12.15 10.97 12.05
C ALA A 73 11.07 10.95 10.98
N GLY A 74 10.53 9.79 10.72
CA GLY A 74 9.39 9.58 9.86
C GLY A 74 8.69 8.28 10.22
N GLU A 75 7.39 8.21 9.99
CA GLU A 75 6.59 7.03 10.23
C GLU A 75 5.62 6.82 9.07
N ASN A 76 5.45 5.57 8.69
CA ASN A 76 4.35 5.17 7.82
C ASN A 76 3.50 4.11 8.50
N MET A 77 2.21 4.17 8.23
CA MET A 77 1.24 3.21 8.72
C MET A 77 0.42 2.65 7.56
N ALA A 78 0.10 1.38 7.65
CA ALA A 78 -0.85 0.72 6.76
C ALA A 78 -1.77 -0.22 7.53
N PHE A 79 -2.97 -0.39 7.00
CA PHE A 79 -3.99 -1.24 7.58
C PHE A 79 -4.47 -2.24 6.54
N GLY A 80 -4.74 -3.45 6.97
CA GLY A 80 -5.23 -4.50 6.09
C GLY A 80 -5.73 -5.72 6.84
N ASP A 81 -6.26 -6.67 6.11
CA ASP A 81 -6.77 -7.90 6.69
C ASP A 81 -5.69 -8.69 7.45
N ILE A 82 -6.09 -9.45 8.46
CA ILE A 82 -5.18 -10.30 9.25
C ILE A 82 -4.42 -11.27 8.35
N GLY A 83 -3.13 -11.35 8.60
CA GLY A 83 -2.21 -12.18 7.84
C GLY A 83 -1.74 -11.54 6.55
N GLY A 84 -2.08 -10.27 6.32
CA GLY A 84 -1.47 -9.47 5.25
C GLY A 84 0.05 -9.60 5.31
N ALA A 85 0.66 -10.05 4.20
CA ALA A 85 2.10 -10.12 4.15
C ALA A 85 2.68 -8.72 4.27
N GLY A 86 3.67 -8.52 5.12
CA GLY A 86 4.35 -7.23 5.27
C GLY A 86 4.87 -6.65 3.95
N ARG A 87 5.08 -7.51 2.93
CA ARG A 87 5.32 -7.12 1.55
C ARG A 87 4.17 -6.31 0.95
N MET A 88 2.92 -6.72 1.16
CA MET A 88 1.74 -6.02 0.66
C MET A 88 1.64 -4.60 1.25
N PHE A 89 1.84 -4.46 2.56
CA PHE A 89 1.82 -3.15 3.21
C PHE A 89 2.93 -2.23 2.69
N THR A 90 4.14 -2.76 2.51
CA THR A 90 5.25 -2.00 1.93
C THR A 90 4.92 -1.51 0.52
N ASP A 91 4.36 -2.38 -0.32
CA ASP A 91 3.99 -2.00 -1.68
C ASP A 91 2.86 -0.96 -1.70
N GLN A 92 1.83 -1.09 -0.84
CA GLN A 92 0.77 -0.08 -0.69
C GLN A 92 1.35 1.29 -0.32
N LEU A 93 2.26 1.34 0.65
CA LEU A 93 2.91 2.59 1.08
C LEU A 93 3.83 3.19 0.01
N ILE A 94 4.40 2.37 -0.87
CA ILE A 94 5.20 2.86 -2.00
C ILE A 94 4.30 3.37 -3.13
N ASP A 95 3.17 2.73 -3.37
CA ASP A 95 2.23 3.14 -4.41
C ASP A 95 1.50 4.45 -4.04
N ALA A 96 1.27 4.69 -2.75
CA ALA A 96 0.73 5.93 -2.22
C ALA A 96 1.81 7.03 -2.23
N PRO A 97 1.65 8.10 -3.05
CA PRO A 97 2.74 9.03 -3.33
C PRO A 97 3.27 9.79 -2.11
N TYR A 98 2.43 10.12 -1.14
CA TYR A 98 2.88 10.81 0.08
C TYR A 98 3.59 9.83 1.03
N HIS A 99 3.04 8.65 1.29
CA HIS A 99 3.68 7.61 2.10
C HIS A 99 5.01 7.12 1.46
N ARG A 100 5.09 7.17 0.12
CA ARG A 100 6.32 6.88 -0.62
C ARG A 100 7.48 7.74 -0.15
N THR A 101 7.24 9.01 0.23
CA THR A 101 8.30 9.92 0.70
C THR A 101 8.99 9.39 1.95
N GLY A 102 8.26 8.73 2.85
CA GLY A 102 8.80 8.02 4.01
C GLY A 102 9.56 6.76 3.60
N GLN A 103 8.90 5.84 2.86
CA GLN A 103 9.49 4.56 2.44
C GLN A 103 10.79 4.74 1.62
N MET A 104 10.85 5.79 0.82
CA MET A 104 11.97 6.11 -0.07
C MET A 104 12.79 7.32 0.44
N GLY A 105 12.52 7.77 1.66
CA GLY A 105 13.23 8.87 2.29
C GLY A 105 14.71 8.58 2.54
N ASN A 106 15.46 9.66 2.80
CA ASN A 106 16.89 9.58 3.06
C ASN A 106 17.19 9.28 4.53
N PHE A 107 16.59 8.21 5.05
CA PHE A 107 16.86 7.71 6.39
C PHE A 107 17.99 6.67 6.37
N ALA A 108 18.70 6.57 7.49
CA ALA A 108 19.75 5.56 7.70
C ALA A 108 19.17 4.28 8.31
N HIS A 109 18.19 4.41 9.19
CA HIS A 109 17.67 3.35 10.02
C HIS A 109 16.17 3.19 9.85
N ALA A 110 15.67 1.97 10.09
CA ALA A 110 14.24 1.74 10.27
C ALA A 110 13.98 0.58 11.24
N GLY A 111 12.78 0.56 11.78
CA GLY A 111 12.22 -0.57 12.50
C GLY A 111 10.74 -0.70 12.16
N ALA A 112 10.20 -1.90 12.24
CA ALA A 112 8.83 -2.15 11.86
C ALA A 112 8.16 -3.16 12.79
N ALA A 113 6.85 -2.98 12.96
CA ALA A 113 6.01 -3.85 13.75
C ALA A 113 4.65 -4.07 13.10
N THR A 114 3.99 -5.13 13.54
CA THR A 114 2.59 -5.41 13.19
C THR A 114 1.80 -5.74 14.44
N LYS A 115 0.54 -5.36 14.45
CA LYS A 115 -0.41 -5.73 15.50
C LYS A 115 -1.74 -6.11 14.90
N ASP A 116 -2.17 -7.32 15.18
CA ASP A 116 -3.52 -7.77 14.86
C ASP A 116 -4.48 -7.31 15.96
N SER A 117 -5.66 -6.86 15.57
CA SER A 117 -6.72 -6.52 16.49
C SER A 117 -8.07 -6.92 15.93
N PHE A 118 -9.01 -7.14 16.87
CA PHE A 118 -10.39 -7.38 16.57
C PHE A 118 -11.15 -6.12 16.96
N THR A 119 -11.85 -5.48 16.05
CA THR A 119 -12.69 -4.32 16.37
C THR A 119 -13.96 -4.77 17.07
N GLY A 120 -14.38 -4.03 18.11
CA GLY A 120 -15.46 -4.42 19.01
C GLY A 120 -16.82 -4.67 18.36
N ASP A 121 -17.09 -4.06 17.21
CA ASP A 121 -18.38 -4.17 16.50
C ASP A 121 -18.45 -5.35 15.53
N ASP A 122 -17.30 -5.88 15.08
CA ASP A 122 -17.24 -7.08 14.25
C ASP A 122 -16.02 -7.96 14.61
N PRO A 123 -16.17 -8.89 15.55
CA PRO A 123 -15.12 -9.82 15.91
C PRO A 123 -14.74 -10.77 14.76
N LEU A 124 -15.51 -10.77 13.66
CA LEU A 124 -15.26 -11.60 12.49
C LEU A 124 -14.43 -10.88 11.43
N SER A 125 -14.14 -9.58 11.62
CA SER A 125 -13.29 -8.80 10.72
C SER A 125 -12.08 -8.19 11.42
N PRO A 126 -11.16 -9.03 11.93
CA PRO A 126 -9.92 -8.54 12.50
C PRO A 126 -9.03 -7.98 11.41
N PHE A 127 -8.24 -6.97 11.75
CA PHE A 127 -7.28 -6.41 10.82
C PHE A 127 -5.90 -6.25 11.45
N THR A 128 -4.89 -6.22 10.58
CA THR A 128 -3.50 -6.00 10.95
C THR A 128 -3.16 -4.52 10.78
N ARG A 129 -2.54 -3.94 11.80
CA ARG A 129 -1.83 -2.66 11.71
C ARG A 129 -0.37 -2.94 11.40
N TYR A 130 0.16 -2.23 10.44
CA TYR A 130 1.58 -2.20 10.13
C TYR A 130 2.10 -0.79 10.39
N VAL A 131 3.16 -0.70 11.18
CA VAL A 131 3.86 0.55 11.47
C VAL A 131 5.33 0.37 11.12
N ILE A 132 5.91 1.34 10.45
CA ILE A 132 7.34 1.41 10.18
C ILE A 132 7.87 2.79 10.55
N ASP A 133 8.83 2.81 11.46
CA ASP A 133 9.53 4.00 11.91
C ASP A 133 10.86 4.14 11.18
N PHE A 134 11.15 5.34 10.71
CA PHE A 134 12.41 5.71 10.05
C PHE A 134 13.15 6.74 10.88
N GLY A 135 14.48 6.66 10.91
CA GLY A 135 15.27 7.64 11.63
C GLY A 135 16.72 7.71 11.18
N SER A 136 17.37 8.79 11.58
CA SER A 136 18.83 9.01 11.42
C SER A 136 19.41 9.60 12.69
N LEU A 137 20.60 9.16 13.08
CA LEU A 137 21.35 9.68 14.23
C LEU A 137 22.35 10.77 13.81
N GLU A 138 22.65 10.84 12.52
CA GLU A 138 23.55 11.80 11.92
C GLU A 138 22.93 12.32 10.62
N ASN A 139 23.24 13.55 10.25
CA ASN A 139 22.86 14.06 8.93
C ASN A 139 23.48 13.16 7.86
N SER A 140 22.64 12.45 7.13
CA SER A 140 23.11 11.62 6.03
C SER A 140 23.59 12.54 4.89
N ALA A 141 24.89 12.80 4.85
CA ALA A 141 25.51 13.65 3.83
C ALA A 141 25.45 13.04 2.43
N GLN A 142 25.05 11.77 2.31
CA GLN A 142 25.18 10.98 1.09
C GLN A 142 24.29 11.43 -0.07
N LEU A 143 23.17 12.12 0.22
CA LEU A 143 22.19 12.49 -0.80
C LEU A 143 21.84 13.99 -0.84
N LYS A 144 22.63 14.86 -0.16
CA LYS A 144 22.40 16.30 -0.19
C LYS A 144 22.35 16.83 -1.63
N ASN A 145 21.31 17.62 -1.93
CA ASN A 145 21.08 18.25 -3.24
C ASN A 145 20.92 17.24 -4.40
N ARG A 146 20.52 16.00 -4.14
CA ARG A 146 20.23 15.02 -5.18
C ARG A 146 18.73 14.96 -5.44
N LEU A 147 18.35 15.00 -6.71
CA LEU A 147 17.00 14.68 -7.16
C LEU A 147 16.85 13.16 -7.22
N TRP A 148 15.74 12.68 -6.73
CA TRP A 148 15.35 11.29 -6.80
C TRP A 148 13.93 11.17 -7.36
N ALA A 149 13.75 10.29 -8.34
CA ALA A 149 12.48 10.07 -9.02
C ALA A 149 11.90 8.69 -8.71
N TYR A 150 10.59 8.59 -8.65
CA TYR A 150 9.87 7.32 -8.65
C TYR A 150 8.62 7.42 -9.56
N PRO A 151 8.43 6.49 -10.53
CA PRO A 151 9.36 5.43 -10.92
C PRO A 151 10.73 5.97 -11.29
N GLY A 152 11.79 5.23 -10.93
CA GLY A 152 13.20 5.62 -11.18
C GLY A 152 13.67 5.38 -12.61
N PRO A 153 14.85 5.92 -12.98
CA PRO A 153 15.43 5.73 -14.30
C PRO A 153 15.62 4.26 -14.65
N GLY A 154 15.00 3.82 -15.75
CA GLY A 154 15.05 2.44 -16.23
C GLY A 154 14.25 1.43 -15.42
N GLN A 155 13.49 1.87 -14.44
CA GLN A 155 12.69 0.99 -13.59
C GLN A 155 11.63 0.26 -14.43
N LYS A 156 11.49 -1.02 -14.17
CA LYS A 156 10.50 -1.90 -14.82
C LYS A 156 9.47 -2.38 -13.82
N GLU A 157 8.44 -3.06 -14.32
CA GLU A 157 7.37 -3.65 -13.50
C GLU A 157 6.59 -2.62 -12.67
N ILE A 158 6.48 -1.41 -13.21
CA ILE A 158 5.64 -0.37 -12.63
C ILE A 158 4.17 -0.68 -12.94
N LEU A 159 3.30 -0.56 -11.94
CA LEU A 159 1.87 -0.68 -12.19
C LEU A 159 1.43 0.40 -13.19
N PRO A 160 0.55 0.11 -14.16
CA PRO A 160 0.07 1.15 -15.07
C PRO A 160 -0.92 2.10 -14.42
N ASP A 161 -1.45 1.75 -13.28
CA ASP A 161 -2.49 2.52 -12.60
C ASP A 161 -2.35 2.48 -11.07
N TRP A 162 -3.08 3.36 -10.45
CA TRP A 162 -3.24 3.48 -9.01
C TRP A 162 -4.68 3.90 -8.70
N THR A 163 -5.27 3.35 -7.63
CA THR A 163 -6.53 3.83 -7.10
C THR A 163 -6.24 4.97 -6.14
N VAL A 164 -6.91 6.11 -6.32
CA VAL A 164 -6.75 7.27 -5.43
C VAL A 164 -7.32 6.92 -4.07
N SER A 165 -6.47 6.52 -3.13
CA SER A 165 -6.88 5.98 -1.82
C SER A 165 -5.98 6.43 -0.68
N GLU A 166 -5.18 7.46 -0.90
CA GLU A 166 -4.29 8.02 0.12
C GLU A 166 -4.99 9.11 0.94
N ALA A 167 -4.67 9.21 2.23
CA ALA A 167 -5.15 10.27 3.10
C ALA A 167 -3.95 11.08 3.64
N PRO A 168 -3.90 12.41 3.42
CA PRO A 168 -4.83 13.19 2.59
C PRO A 168 -4.80 12.80 1.12
N SER A 169 -5.93 12.95 0.42
CA SER A 169 -5.99 12.64 -0.99
C SER A 169 -5.25 13.68 -1.84
N PRO A 170 -4.37 13.26 -2.76
CA PRO A 170 -3.78 14.19 -3.72
C PRO A 170 -4.74 14.62 -4.83
N TRP A 171 -5.89 13.96 -4.96
CA TRP A 171 -6.91 14.25 -5.96
C TRP A 171 -8.34 13.99 -5.44
N PRO A 172 -8.86 14.82 -4.50
CA PRO A 172 -10.12 14.55 -3.80
C PRO A 172 -11.33 14.33 -4.70
N SER A 173 -11.38 15.00 -5.86
CA SER A 173 -12.50 14.84 -6.81
C SER A 173 -12.50 13.49 -7.54
N ARG A 174 -11.45 12.69 -7.37
CA ARG A 174 -11.28 11.36 -7.98
C ARG A 174 -10.97 10.26 -6.96
N ASP A 175 -11.31 10.49 -5.69
CA ASP A 175 -11.16 9.46 -4.65
C ASP A 175 -11.86 8.16 -5.08
N ASP A 176 -11.20 7.03 -4.79
CA ASP A 176 -11.60 5.68 -5.17
C ASP A 176 -11.62 5.40 -6.70
N GLU A 177 -11.25 6.37 -7.53
CA GLU A 177 -11.09 6.15 -8.96
C GLU A 177 -9.71 5.62 -9.33
N ARG A 178 -9.65 4.93 -10.47
CA ARG A 178 -8.39 4.46 -11.06
C ARG A 178 -7.84 5.50 -12.01
N VAL A 179 -6.62 5.93 -11.73
CA VAL A 179 -5.82 6.89 -12.50
C VAL A 179 -4.50 6.24 -12.91
N GLY A 180 -3.67 6.92 -13.67
CA GLY A 180 -2.34 6.40 -13.97
C GLY A 180 -1.43 6.36 -12.74
N TYR A 181 -0.35 5.57 -12.82
CA TYR A 181 0.57 5.41 -11.68
C TYR A 181 1.28 6.73 -11.34
N PRO A 182 1.24 7.17 -10.06
CA PRO A 182 1.79 8.46 -9.65
C PRO A 182 3.31 8.56 -9.85
N ILE A 183 3.77 9.66 -10.43
CA ILE A 183 5.18 9.96 -10.70
C ILE A 183 5.62 11.04 -9.74
N THR A 184 6.71 10.80 -9.02
CA THR A 184 7.23 11.74 -8.02
C THR A 184 8.67 12.12 -8.32
N LEU A 185 9.03 13.37 -7.99
CA LEU A 185 10.39 13.87 -7.96
C LEU A 185 10.64 14.49 -6.59
N GLN A 186 11.68 14.06 -5.92
CA GLN A 186 12.01 14.51 -4.57
C GLN A 186 13.43 15.03 -4.50
N ALA A 187 13.62 16.17 -3.83
CA ALA A 187 14.93 16.64 -3.43
C ALA A 187 15.29 16.00 -2.09
N MET A 188 16.33 15.19 -2.08
CA MET A 188 16.77 14.53 -0.85
C MET A 188 17.45 15.53 0.07
N ASN A 189 17.08 15.53 1.36
CA ASN A 189 17.61 16.41 2.41
C ASN A 189 17.38 17.91 2.18
N SER A 190 16.13 18.33 2.36
CA SER A 190 15.73 19.75 2.53
C SER A 190 16.17 20.74 1.41
N GLY A 191 16.06 20.31 0.15
CA GLY A 191 16.21 21.23 -0.97
C GLY A 191 14.87 21.87 -1.35
N GLU A 192 14.87 23.14 -1.71
CA GLU A 192 13.71 23.78 -2.35
C GLU A 192 13.64 23.31 -3.81
N LEU A 193 12.64 22.50 -4.11
CA LEU A 193 12.38 21.97 -5.44
C LEU A 193 11.22 22.75 -6.07
N LEU A 194 11.50 23.47 -7.14
CA LEU A 194 10.50 24.25 -7.88
C LEU A 194 10.49 23.77 -9.35
N PRO A 195 9.57 22.88 -9.73
CA PRO A 195 9.41 22.47 -11.14
C PRO A 195 8.86 23.63 -11.99
N ASP A 196 9.45 23.85 -13.17
CA ASP A 196 8.93 24.78 -14.18
C ASP A 196 8.04 24.04 -15.19
N SER A 197 8.42 22.81 -15.55
CA SER A 197 7.69 22.00 -16.53
C SER A 197 7.81 20.50 -16.25
N PHE A 198 6.76 19.77 -16.62
CA PHE A 198 6.73 18.33 -16.64
C PHE A 198 6.11 17.83 -17.95
N THR A 199 6.69 16.78 -18.52
CA THR A 199 6.08 16.04 -19.63
C THR A 199 6.22 14.55 -19.42
N LEU A 200 5.17 13.80 -19.73
CA LEU A 200 5.14 12.35 -19.82
C LEU A 200 4.79 11.97 -21.24
N THR A 201 5.61 11.18 -21.91
CA THR A 201 5.35 10.72 -23.27
C THR A 201 5.44 9.21 -23.38
N ASP A 202 4.60 8.59 -24.22
CA ASP A 202 4.73 7.18 -24.57
C ASP A 202 5.87 6.97 -25.59
N GLU A 203 6.12 5.71 -25.96
CA GLU A 203 7.19 5.32 -26.92
C GLU A 203 6.98 5.88 -28.33
N ARG A 204 5.80 6.39 -28.65
CA ARG A 204 5.48 7.05 -29.93
C ARG A 204 5.66 8.56 -29.85
N GLY A 205 6.04 9.09 -28.67
CA GLY A 205 6.14 10.52 -28.41
C GLY A 205 4.82 11.22 -28.17
N GLN A 206 3.73 10.46 -27.98
CA GLN A 206 2.43 11.02 -27.61
C GLN A 206 2.49 11.47 -26.16
N GLU A 207 2.13 12.71 -25.89
CA GLU A 207 2.05 13.27 -24.54
C GLU A 207 0.83 12.70 -23.80
N ILE A 208 1.02 12.39 -22.53
CA ILE A 208 0.02 11.84 -21.63
C ILE A 208 -0.44 12.97 -20.69
N PRO A 209 -1.73 13.28 -20.63
CA PRO A 209 -2.29 14.26 -19.69
C PRO A 209 -2.03 13.85 -18.23
N VAL A 210 -1.62 14.80 -17.41
CA VAL A 210 -1.34 14.59 -15.99
C VAL A 210 -1.91 15.73 -15.15
N LEU A 211 -2.41 15.41 -13.96
CA LEU A 211 -2.59 16.38 -12.88
C LEU A 211 -1.21 16.66 -12.28
N ALA A 212 -0.82 17.92 -12.19
CA ALA A 212 0.37 18.35 -11.46
C ALA A 212 0.00 18.77 -10.03
N VAL A 213 0.63 18.14 -9.04
CA VAL A 213 0.48 18.49 -7.62
C VAL A 213 1.83 18.99 -7.13
N THR A 214 2.06 20.29 -7.26
CA THR A 214 3.36 20.91 -6.95
C THR A 214 3.39 21.65 -5.63
N ASP A 215 2.22 21.95 -5.05
CA ASP A 215 2.09 22.60 -3.74
C ASP A 215 0.96 21.93 -2.93
N TYR A 216 1.20 21.67 -1.64
CA TYR A 216 0.16 21.25 -0.69
C TYR A 216 -0.92 22.31 -0.47
N ALA A 217 -0.59 23.57 -0.67
CA ALA A 217 -1.52 24.68 -0.45
C ALA A 217 -2.63 24.77 -1.53
N GLU A 218 -2.43 24.17 -2.70
CA GLU A 218 -3.44 24.11 -3.76
C GLU A 218 -4.44 22.97 -3.58
N ASN A 219 -4.09 21.96 -2.79
CA ASN A 219 -5.04 20.97 -2.31
C ASN A 219 -5.77 21.53 -1.11
N GLU A 220 -7.09 21.52 -1.10
CA GLU A 220 -8.01 22.08 -0.10
C GLU A 220 -7.76 21.68 1.37
N PHE A 221 -6.60 21.16 1.71
CA PHE A 221 -6.15 20.74 3.03
C PHE A 221 -5.50 21.88 3.79
N HIS A 222 -6.31 22.86 4.18
CA HIS A 222 -5.89 23.99 5.03
C HIS A 222 -5.50 23.60 6.47
N GLU A 223 -5.55 22.31 6.84
CA GLU A 223 -5.33 21.87 8.22
C GLU A 223 -3.96 21.23 8.48
N LEU A 224 -3.10 21.03 7.46
CA LEU A 224 -1.74 20.59 7.71
C LEU A 224 -0.89 21.76 8.22
N PRO A 225 -0.05 21.55 9.27
CA PRO A 225 0.78 22.61 9.80
C PRO A 225 1.60 23.28 8.68
N SER A 226 1.70 24.59 8.69
CA SER A 226 2.45 25.39 7.71
C SER A 226 3.94 25.05 7.58
N THR A 227 4.43 24.12 8.41
CA THR A 227 5.79 23.55 8.40
C THR A 227 5.97 22.42 7.39
N ASN A 228 4.87 21.81 6.90
CA ASN A 228 4.90 20.77 5.88
C ASN A 228 4.76 21.34 4.47
N LYS A 229 5.46 22.40 4.16
CA LYS A 229 5.66 22.80 2.77
C LYS A 229 6.41 21.67 2.08
N MET A 230 5.78 21.01 1.10
CA MET A 230 6.46 20.03 0.24
C MET A 230 7.47 20.70 -0.70
N GLY A 231 8.18 21.70 -0.22
CA GLY A 231 9.20 22.41 -1.00
C GLY A 231 10.31 21.52 -1.56
N ASN A 232 10.32 20.24 -1.19
CA ASN A 232 11.28 19.25 -1.67
C ASN A 232 10.66 18.11 -2.49
N PHE A 233 9.36 18.21 -2.84
CA PHE A 233 8.63 17.11 -3.48
C PHE A 233 7.68 17.66 -4.56
N ALA A 234 7.56 16.94 -5.65
CA ALA A 234 6.59 17.19 -6.70
C ALA A 234 5.95 15.88 -7.15
N LEU A 235 4.67 15.93 -7.50
CA LEU A 235 3.83 14.80 -7.84
C LEU A 235 3.06 15.09 -9.12
N TRP A 236 3.05 14.14 -10.04
CA TRP A 236 2.25 14.13 -11.26
C TRP A 236 1.48 12.84 -11.35
N ILE A 237 0.19 12.93 -11.58
CA ILE A 237 -0.71 11.78 -11.68
C ILE A 237 -1.31 11.75 -13.08
N PRO A 238 -0.99 10.75 -13.93
CA PRO A 238 -1.66 10.60 -15.22
C PRO A 238 -3.17 10.46 -15.05
N GLU A 239 -3.96 11.20 -15.86
CA GLU A 239 -5.41 11.25 -15.71
C GLU A 239 -6.09 9.90 -15.94
N ASP A 240 -5.55 9.11 -16.85
CA ASP A 240 -6.03 7.78 -17.18
C ASP A 240 -4.95 6.72 -16.91
N PRO A 241 -5.34 5.46 -16.63
CA PRO A 241 -4.41 4.35 -16.55
C PRO A 241 -3.45 4.28 -17.74
N LEU A 242 -2.17 4.11 -17.44
CA LEU A 242 -1.12 3.94 -18.45
C LEU A 242 -1.31 2.61 -19.19
N LYS A 243 -0.80 2.52 -20.42
CA LYS A 243 -0.82 1.26 -21.17
C LYS A 243 0.15 0.24 -20.54
N PRO A 244 -0.26 -1.03 -20.40
CA PRO A 244 0.66 -2.10 -19.98
C PRO A 244 1.80 -2.33 -20.96
N ALA A 245 2.91 -2.90 -20.48
CA ALA A 245 4.10 -3.24 -21.26
C ALA A 245 4.64 -2.10 -22.13
N THR A 246 4.47 -0.86 -21.67
CA THR A 246 4.80 0.35 -22.43
C THR A 246 5.89 1.13 -21.71
N THR A 247 6.88 1.62 -22.46
CA THR A 247 7.92 2.48 -21.92
C THR A 247 7.49 3.93 -22.04
N TYR A 248 7.50 4.62 -20.92
CA TYR A 248 7.21 6.04 -20.82
C TYR A 248 8.49 6.83 -20.58
N THR A 249 8.56 8.01 -21.14
CA THR A 249 9.64 8.97 -20.94
C THR A 249 9.11 10.17 -20.17
N THR A 250 9.76 10.47 -19.05
CA THR A 250 9.48 11.62 -18.21
C THR A 250 10.56 12.67 -18.40
N LYS A 251 10.19 13.94 -18.53
CA LYS A 251 11.10 15.07 -18.51
C LYS A 251 10.60 16.14 -17.54
N VAL A 252 11.49 16.66 -16.69
CA VAL A 252 11.21 17.73 -15.74
C VAL A 252 12.29 18.78 -15.83
N THR A 253 11.88 20.05 -15.91
CA THR A 253 12.78 21.20 -15.75
C THR A 253 12.38 21.98 -14.53
N GLY A 254 13.33 22.70 -13.92
CA GLY A 254 13.05 23.50 -12.74
C GLY A 254 14.29 24.02 -12.07
N THR A 255 14.14 24.37 -10.79
CA THR A 255 15.26 24.73 -9.93
C THR A 255 15.29 23.89 -8.65
N LEU A 256 16.49 23.55 -8.22
CA LEU A 256 16.79 22.98 -6.92
C LEU A 256 17.72 23.93 -6.17
N ASN A 257 17.25 24.51 -5.08
CA ASN A 257 17.98 25.52 -4.32
C ASN A 257 18.47 26.67 -5.23
N GLY A 258 17.58 27.16 -6.10
CA GLY A 258 17.87 28.23 -7.06
C GLY A 258 18.76 27.83 -8.25
N LYS A 259 19.25 26.59 -8.32
CA LYS A 259 20.05 26.09 -9.46
C LYS A 259 19.16 25.35 -10.44
N ARG A 260 19.24 25.72 -11.72
CA ARG A 260 18.48 25.04 -12.79
C ARG A 260 18.87 23.58 -12.94
N PHE A 261 17.87 22.75 -13.20
CA PHE A 261 18.03 21.36 -13.63
C PHE A 261 17.15 21.08 -14.87
N ASP A 262 17.57 20.10 -15.66
CA ASP A 262 16.81 19.48 -16.74
C ASP A 262 17.08 17.97 -16.63
N VAL A 263 16.09 17.21 -16.19
CA VAL A 263 16.23 15.76 -15.97
C VAL A 263 15.25 15.02 -16.85
N LYS A 264 15.73 13.91 -17.41
CA LYS A 264 14.96 13.04 -18.28
C LYS A 264 15.26 11.59 -17.94
N TRP A 265 14.21 10.78 -17.79
CA TRP A 265 14.35 9.34 -17.57
C TRP A 265 13.18 8.57 -18.17
N ASN A 266 13.29 7.25 -18.20
CA ASN A 266 12.22 6.38 -18.62
C ASN A 266 11.90 5.32 -17.56
N PHE A 267 10.70 4.78 -17.63
CA PHE A 267 10.27 3.61 -16.90
C PHE A 267 9.33 2.77 -17.77
N THR A 268 9.14 1.50 -17.41
CA THR A 268 8.30 0.58 -18.18
C THR A 268 7.22 -0.03 -17.29
N THR A 269 5.98 0.05 -17.74
CA THR A 269 4.85 -0.57 -17.05
C THR A 269 4.87 -2.08 -17.19
N ILE A 270 4.34 -2.78 -16.17
CA ILE A 270 4.24 -4.24 -16.19
C ILE A 270 3.35 -4.72 -17.35
N ALA A 271 3.72 -5.83 -17.93
CA ALA A 271 2.88 -6.51 -18.91
C ALA A 271 1.75 -7.26 -18.18
N TYR A 272 0.50 -6.94 -18.47
CA TYR A 272 -0.60 -7.74 -17.95
C TYR A 272 -0.73 -9.06 -18.70
N THR A 273 -0.73 -10.14 -17.96
CA THR A 273 -1.31 -11.40 -18.41
C THR A 273 -2.73 -11.51 -17.86
N PRO A 274 -3.67 -12.14 -18.57
CA PRO A 274 -5.02 -12.28 -18.06
C PRO A 274 -5.05 -12.92 -16.66
N LEU A 275 -5.84 -12.36 -15.74
CA LEU A 275 -6.05 -12.94 -14.43
C LEU A 275 -6.66 -14.34 -14.58
N LYS A 276 -5.96 -15.35 -14.06
CA LYS A 276 -6.42 -16.74 -14.01
C LYS A 276 -6.56 -17.16 -12.56
N VAL A 277 -7.64 -17.89 -12.31
CA VAL A 277 -7.89 -18.50 -11.01
C VAL A 277 -8.18 -19.97 -11.22
N SER A 278 -7.49 -20.81 -10.49
CA SER A 278 -7.74 -22.24 -10.42
C SER A 278 -8.14 -22.65 -9.00
N ALA A 279 -9.07 -23.58 -8.88
CA ALA A 279 -9.48 -24.15 -7.59
C ALA A 279 -8.91 -25.56 -7.44
N SER A 280 -8.46 -25.94 -6.25
CA SER A 280 -7.97 -27.29 -5.94
C SER A 280 -9.05 -28.35 -6.07
N ALA A 281 -10.33 -27.94 -5.93
CA ALA A 281 -11.50 -28.76 -6.17
C ALA A 281 -12.63 -27.92 -6.79
N PRO A 282 -13.49 -28.50 -7.62
CA PRO A 282 -14.60 -27.77 -8.27
C PRO A 282 -15.75 -27.48 -7.32
N SER A 283 -15.74 -28.01 -6.11
CA SER A 283 -16.81 -27.92 -5.13
C SER A 283 -16.33 -28.26 -3.73
N PHE A 284 -17.12 -27.90 -2.72
CA PHE A 284 -16.97 -28.40 -1.35
C PHE A 284 -17.74 -29.73 -1.22
N LYS A 285 -17.05 -30.80 -0.87
CA LYS A 285 -17.64 -32.13 -0.66
C LYS A 285 -17.47 -32.57 0.78
N GLY A 286 -18.60 -32.67 1.49
CA GLY A 286 -18.63 -33.08 2.88
C GLY A 286 -18.29 -31.98 3.91
N PRO A 287 -18.60 -32.23 5.18
CA PRO A 287 -18.26 -31.32 6.27
C PRO A 287 -16.74 -31.20 6.43
N SER A 288 -16.27 -30.02 6.79
CA SER A 288 -14.84 -29.73 6.98
C SER A 288 -13.99 -29.87 5.69
N SER A 289 -14.59 -29.67 4.51
CA SER A 289 -13.84 -29.63 3.26
C SER A 289 -13.22 -28.24 3.02
N ALA A 290 -12.09 -28.20 2.33
CA ALA A 290 -11.39 -26.98 1.96
C ALA A 290 -11.18 -26.89 0.45
N VAL A 291 -11.27 -25.68 -0.11
CA VAL A 291 -10.91 -25.41 -1.50
C VAL A 291 -9.86 -24.31 -1.52
N THR A 292 -8.69 -24.62 -2.05
CA THR A 292 -7.61 -23.67 -2.25
C THR A 292 -7.74 -23.05 -3.64
N LEU A 293 -7.82 -21.73 -3.71
CA LEU A 293 -7.75 -20.96 -4.93
C LEU A 293 -6.31 -20.53 -5.19
N THR A 294 -5.86 -20.69 -6.43
CA THR A 294 -4.52 -20.26 -6.88
C THR A 294 -4.69 -19.24 -8.00
N PHE A 295 -4.08 -18.09 -7.82
CA PHE A 295 -4.06 -17.00 -8.79
C PHE A 295 -2.81 -17.05 -9.65
N SER A 296 -2.94 -16.64 -10.90
CA SER A 296 -1.82 -16.42 -11.80
C SER A 296 -2.19 -15.36 -12.85
N GLY A 297 -1.18 -14.70 -13.40
CA GLY A 297 -1.42 -13.56 -14.28
C GLY A 297 -1.91 -12.32 -13.55
N GLY A 298 -2.55 -11.40 -14.24
CA GLY A 298 -2.93 -10.11 -13.69
C GLY A 298 -1.73 -9.28 -13.27
N SER A 299 -1.94 -8.38 -12.30
CA SER A 299 -0.90 -7.50 -11.73
C SER A 299 -0.09 -8.14 -10.60
N GLY A 300 -0.42 -9.37 -10.20
CA GLY A 300 0.28 -10.10 -9.13
C GLY A 300 -0.12 -9.72 -7.71
N ARG A 301 -1.09 -8.83 -7.54
CA ARG A 301 -1.73 -8.52 -6.25
C ARG A 301 -3.20 -8.87 -6.37
N TYR A 302 -3.72 -9.67 -5.45
CA TYR A 302 -5.05 -10.25 -5.56
C TYR A 302 -5.86 -10.03 -4.30
N GLN A 303 -7.17 -9.82 -4.48
CA GLN A 303 -8.14 -9.69 -3.39
C GLN A 303 -9.48 -10.34 -3.75
N ILE A 304 -10.25 -10.66 -2.73
CA ILE A 304 -11.67 -10.98 -2.87
C ILE A 304 -12.42 -9.65 -2.79
N LYS A 305 -12.96 -9.19 -3.92
CA LYS A 305 -13.71 -7.93 -3.98
C LYS A 305 -15.13 -8.08 -3.43
N GLU A 306 -15.76 -9.17 -3.79
CA GLU A 306 -17.14 -9.47 -3.40
C GLU A 306 -17.28 -10.97 -3.20
N TRP A 307 -18.08 -11.34 -2.23
CA TRP A 307 -18.52 -12.72 -2.05
C TRP A 307 -19.97 -12.80 -1.60
N SER A 308 -20.63 -13.87 -1.92
CA SER A 308 -21.98 -14.19 -1.45
C SER A 308 -22.16 -15.70 -1.37
N ILE A 309 -23.00 -16.14 -0.44
CA ILE A 309 -23.46 -17.51 -0.35
C ILE A 309 -24.94 -17.50 -0.68
N ARG A 310 -25.33 -18.28 -1.67
CA ARG A 310 -26.72 -18.49 -2.01
C ARG A 310 -27.10 -19.92 -1.59
N TYR A 311 -28.02 -20.01 -0.67
CA TYR A 311 -28.60 -21.28 -0.21
C TYR A 311 -29.74 -21.70 -1.11
N GLU A 312 -29.90 -23.01 -1.35
CA GLU A 312 -31.10 -23.59 -1.93
C GLU A 312 -32.13 -23.76 -0.82
N ASP A 313 -33.43 -23.63 -1.09
CA ASP A 313 -34.50 -23.37 -0.12
C ASP A 313 -34.58 -24.28 1.11
N SER A 314 -34.96 -23.67 2.22
CA SER A 314 -35.48 -24.24 3.50
C SER A 314 -34.49 -24.98 4.42
N PHE A 315 -33.37 -24.34 4.78
CA PHE A 315 -32.46 -24.90 5.80
C PHE A 315 -32.59 -24.24 7.15
N GLU A 316 -32.67 -25.05 8.20
CA GLU A 316 -32.56 -24.60 9.60
C GLU A 316 -31.11 -24.43 10.08
N GLN A 317 -30.12 -25.02 9.35
CA GLN A 317 -28.68 -24.84 9.62
C GLN A 317 -27.94 -24.68 8.32
N TYR A 318 -27.28 -23.54 8.14
CA TYR A 318 -26.50 -23.21 6.96
C TYR A 318 -25.03 -23.62 7.13
N PRO A 319 -24.36 -24.13 6.06
CA PRO A 319 -22.93 -24.37 6.11
C PRO A 319 -22.21 -23.06 6.40
N ASP A 320 -21.38 -23.09 7.44
CA ASP A 320 -20.48 -21.99 7.75
C ASP A 320 -19.27 -22.04 6.79
N ILE A 321 -19.04 -20.97 6.06
CA ILE A 321 -17.92 -20.84 5.14
C ILE A 321 -16.97 -19.79 5.70
N GLU A 322 -15.81 -20.26 6.08
CA GLU A 322 -14.75 -19.41 6.54
C GLU A 322 -13.90 -18.94 5.33
N PHE A 323 -13.94 -17.65 5.08
CA PHE A 323 -13.07 -17.03 4.10
C PHE A 323 -11.71 -16.67 4.73
N PRO A 324 -10.60 -16.87 4.02
CA PRO A 324 -9.32 -16.37 4.49
C PRO A 324 -9.38 -14.85 4.55
N ARG A 325 -8.88 -14.30 5.65
CA ARG A 325 -8.93 -12.88 5.97
C ARG A 325 -7.91 -12.05 5.20
N ALA A 326 -7.00 -12.70 4.46
CA ALA A 326 -6.08 -12.03 3.52
C ALA A 326 -5.57 -12.99 2.45
N VAL A 327 -5.34 -12.45 1.26
CA VAL A 327 -4.57 -13.12 0.22
C VAL A 327 -3.10 -12.75 0.43
N THR A 328 -2.37 -13.57 1.19
CA THR A 328 -0.96 -13.32 1.56
C THR A 328 0.04 -13.73 0.48
N SER A 329 -0.44 -14.42 -0.55
CA SER A 329 0.34 -14.93 -1.66
C SER A 329 -0.54 -15.01 -2.90
N ASN A 330 -0.13 -15.76 -3.89
CA ASN A 330 -0.99 -16.11 -5.02
C ASN A 330 -1.99 -17.25 -4.70
N GLN A 331 -2.23 -17.56 -3.43
CA GLN A 331 -3.14 -18.63 -3.01
C GLN A 331 -3.91 -18.22 -1.75
N PHE A 332 -5.16 -18.67 -1.65
CA PHE A 332 -5.89 -18.71 -0.41
C PHE A 332 -6.82 -19.94 -0.33
N THR A 333 -7.11 -20.34 0.88
CA THR A 333 -7.96 -21.52 1.15
C THR A 333 -9.26 -21.07 1.79
N ILE A 334 -10.38 -21.53 1.23
CA ILE A 334 -11.72 -21.35 1.79
C ILE A 334 -12.06 -22.63 2.52
N ASN A 335 -12.42 -22.53 3.78
CA ASN A 335 -12.81 -23.67 4.62
C ASN A 335 -14.34 -23.72 4.75
N ARG A 336 -14.87 -24.91 4.71
CA ARG A 336 -16.24 -25.19 5.10
C ARG A 336 -16.24 -25.86 6.46
N ASN A 337 -16.96 -25.27 7.40
CA ASN A 337 -17.08 -25.82 8.76
C ASN A 337 -18.39 -26.62 8.95
N ASN A 338 -18.25 -27.83 9.41
CA ASN A 338 -19.13 -28.71 10.18
C ASN A 338 -20.62 -28.90 9.84
N VAL A 339 -21.15 -28.47 8.70
CA VAL A 339 -22.56 -28.75 8.35
C VAL A 339 -22.64 -29.60 7.09
N SER A 340 -23.38 -30.71 7.20
CA SER A 340 -23.66 -31.57 6.04
C SER A 340 -24.86 -31.05 5.26
N CYS A 341 -24.79 -31.05 3.95
CA CYS A 341 -25.95 -30.85 3.12
C CYS A 341 -26.93 -32.04 3.24
N PRO A 342 -28.24 -31.83 3.26
CA PRO A 342 -29.20 -32.91 3.12
C PRO A 342 -28.99 -33.71 1.85
N ALA A 343 -29.28 -35.00 1.91
CA ALA A 343 -29.07 -35.91 0.77
C ALA A 343 -29.99 -35.60 -0.42
N ASP A 344 -31.13 -34.98 -0.14
CA ASP A 344 -32.17 -34.65 -1.12
C ASP A 344 -32.04 -33.26 -1.76
N VAL A 345 -31.14 -32.41 -1.23
CA VAL A 345 -30.86 -31.06 -1.75
C VAL A 345 -29.37 -30.90 -2.05
N GLN A 346 -28.99 -31.17 -3.29
CA GLN A 346 -27.60 -31.08 -3.69
C GLN A 346 -27.42 -30.40 -5.05
N PRO A 347 -26.60 -29.34 -5.13
CA PRO A 347 -25.86 -28.68 -4.03
C PRO A 347 -26.81 -27.93 -3.09
N CYS A 348 -26.51 -27.89 -1.79
CA CYS A 348 -27.33 -27.15 -0.81
C CYS A 348 -27.04 -25.65 -0.79
N ALA A 349 -25.89 -25.25 -1.30
CA ALA A 349 -25.52 -23.85 -1.43
C ALA A 349 -24.49 -23.64 -2.57
N ARG A 350 -24.31 -22.39 -2.96
CA ARG A 350 -23.26 -21.96 -3.88
C ARG A 350 -22.55 -20.73 -3.34
N VAL A 351 -21.23 -20.81 -3.23
CA VAL A 351 -20.35 -19.67 -2.95
C VAL A 351 -20.02 -18.98 -4.26
N LYS A 352 -20.39 -17.71 -4.39
CA LYS A 352 -19.99 -16.87 -5.50
C LYS A 352 -18.90 -15.92 -5.03
N LEU A 353 -17.82 -15.84 -5.81
CA LEU A 353 -16.68 -14.98 -5.54
C LEU A 353 -16.45 -14.08 -6.74
N LYS A 354 -16.17 -12.82 -6.50
CA LYS A 354 -15.59 -11.90 -7.47
C LYS A 354 -14.19 -11.54 -6.99
N LEU A 355 -13.23 -11.95 -7.74
CA LEU A 355 -11.80 -11.81 -7.46
C LEU A 355 -11.26 -10.70 -8.32
N GLU A 356 -10.35 -9.89 -7.77
CA GLU A 356 -9.78 -8.74 -8.44
C GLU A 356 -8.27 -8.71 -8.20
N ASP A 357 -7.52 -8.26 -9.21
CA ASP A 357 -6.12 -7.89 -9.00
C ASP A 357 -5.98 -6.37 -8.78
N SER A 358 -4.81 -5.91 -8.39
CA SER A 358 -4.57 -4.48 -8.15
C SER A 358 -4.73 -3.60 -9.39
N ALA A 359 -4.79 -4.20 -10.57
CA ALA A 359 -5.09 -3.51 -11.83
C ALA A 359 -6.60 -3.48 -12.14
N GLY A 360 -7.46 -3.99 -11.23
CA GLY A 360 -8.90 -4.05 -11.41
C GLY A 360 -9.37 -5.12 -12.42
N ASN A 361 -8.50 -6.03 -12.86
CA ASN A 361 -8.94 -7.18 -13.62
C ASN A 361 -9.75 -8.11 -12.73
N THR A 362 -10.97 -8.45 -13.13
CA THR A 362 -11.84 -9.28 -12.30
C THR A 362 -12.03 -10.68 -12.87
N LYS A 363 -12.25 -11.64 -11.98
CA LYS A 363 -12.63 -13.00 -12.30
C LYS A 363 -13.69 -13.49 -11.33
N SER A 364 -14.82 -13.96 -11.88
CA SER A 364 -15.86 -14.58 -11.06
C SER A 364 -15.68 -16.09 -11.00
N LEU A 365 -15.95 -16.66 -9.84
CA LEU A 365 -15.93 -18.10 -9.57
C LEU A 365 -17.18 -18.47 -8.80
N THR A 366 -17.73 -19.65 -9.08
CA THR A 366 -18.84 -20.23 -8.29
C THR A 366 -18.46 -21.63 -7.87
N LEU A 367 -18.52 -21.88 -6.56
CA LEU A 367 -18.19 -23.16 -5.95
C LEU A 367 -19.45 -23.73 -5.29
N PRO A 368 -20.02 -24.83 -5.82
CA PRO A 368 -21.14 -25.51 -5.17
C PRO A 368 -20.71 -26.24 -3.88
N ILE A 369 -21.62 -26.37 -2.95
CA ILE A 369 -21.48 -27.08 -1.69
C ILE A 369 -22.40 -28.30 -1.70
N TYR A 370 -21.81 -29.49 -1.52
CA TYR A 370 -22.50 -30.79 -1.53
C TYR A 370 -22.48 -31.45 -0.16
#